data_6e858af923e496da6b779ef7e209e225
#
_entry.id   6e858af923e496da6b779ef7e209e225
#
_cell.length_a   1.000
_cell.length_b   1.000
_cell.length_c   1.000
_cell.angle_alpha   90.00
_cell.angle_beta   90.00
_cell.angle_gamma   90.00
#
_symmetry.space_group_name_H-M   'P 1'
#
loop_
_entity.id
_entity.type
_entity.pdbx_description
1 polymer ?
#
loop_
_entity_poly.entity_id
_entity_poly.type
_entity_poly.pdbx_seq_one_letter_code
_entity_poly.pdbx_strand_id
1 'polypeptide(L)'
;DANLAKETKEYTLGGPYELKQGGMGALLFNPVYQPADGEDSTFWGFVITVIDWDRFISELKLEKLSEASFYYKIWTKDKSTGEHIVLAQNKEKLSKDCLTLECSIPNEVWYFDIEPSAGWITISYWFSVILTILVLSMLIAAIFYQVISKNNQEKQYAEQLQRSAELAKNANEAKTRFLFNMSHD
;
A
#
# COMPACT_ATOMS: atom_id res chain seq x y z
N ASP A 1 28.83 21.19 -11.39
CA ASP A 1 27.72 21.15 -12.37
C ASP A 1 28.12 21.72 -13.71
N ALA A 2 28.68 22.95 -13.81
CA ALA A 2 29.10 23.54 -15.08
C ALA A 2 30.16 22.69 -15.85
N ASN A 3 31.18 22.16 -15.13
CA ASN A 3 32.17 21.29 -15.74
C ASN A 3 31.56 19.99 -16.24
N LEU A 4 30.63 19.41 -15.49
CA LEU A 4 29.89 18.21 -15.90
C LEU A 4 29.08 18.48 -17.17
N ALA A 5 28.35 19.61 -17.23
CA ALA A 5 27.63 20.01 -18.44
C ALA A 5 28.52 20.11 -19.66
N LYS A 6 29.73 20.70 -19.51
CA LYS A 6 30.72 20.79 -20.56
C LYS A 6 31.24 19.42 -21.02
N GLU A 7 31.49 18.49 -20.08
CA GLU A 7 32.02 17.17 -20.38
C GLU A 7 30.98 16.27 -21.05
N THR A 8 29.75 16.27 -20.51
CA THR A 8 28.66 15.42 -21.01
C THR A 8 27.98 15.99 -22.26
N LYS A 9 28.18 17.28 -22.54
CA LYS A 9 27.45 18.06 -23.56
C LYS A 9 25.96 18.16 -23.32
N GLU A 10 25.50 17.81 -22.10
CA GLU A 10 24.13 17.87 -21.68
C GLU A 10 23.94 19.00 -20.66
N TYR A 11 22.71 19.49 -20.53
CA TYR A 11 22.41 20.48 -19.51
C TYR A 11 22.44 19.87 -18.10
N THR A 12 22.91 20.65 -17.12
CA THR A 12 22.96 20.25 -15.70
C THR A 12 22.29 21.29 -14.84
N LEU A 13 21.67 20.83 -13.74
CA LEU A 13 21.12 21.68 -12.71
C LEU A 13 22.08 21.74 -11.53
N GLY A 14 22.34 22.95 -11.02
CA GLY A 14 23.13 23.17 -9.81
C GLY A 14 22.36 24.00 -8.81
N GLY A 15 22.50 23.69 -7.53
CA GLY A 15 21.86 24.44 -6.45
C GLY A 15 20.85 23.61 -5.64
N PRO A 16 20.05 24.26 -4.78
CA PRO A 16 19.91 25.71 -4.65
C PRO A 16 21.11 26.40 -3.98
N TYR A 17 21.46 27.59 -4.45
CA TYR A 17 22.54 28.45 -3.94
C TYR A 17 21.98 29.78 -3.49
N GLU A 18 22.67 30.44 -2.54
CA GLU A 18 22.43 31.82 -2.23
C GLU A 18 22.95 32.71 -3.36
N LEU A 19 22.07 33.48 -3.98
CA LEU A 19 22.41 34.35 -5.09
C LEU A 19 23.03 35.68 -4.60
N LYS A 20 24.01 36.22 -5.32
CA LYS A 20 24.64 37.50 -4.99
C LYS A 20 23.66 38.68 -4.92
N GLN A 21 22.60 38.62 -5.64
CA GLN A 21 21.50 39.59 -5.66
C GLN A 21 20.46 39.40 -4.54
N GLY A 22 20.67 38.39 -3.69
CA GLY A 22 19.75 37.96 -2.64
C GLY A 22 18.79 36.87 -3.10
N GLY A 23 18.30 36.09 -2.12
CA GLY A 23 17.41 34.94 -2.33
C GLY A 23 18.13 33.66 -2.72
N MET A 24 17.38 32.58 -2.76
CA MET A 24 17.87 31.27 -3.18
C MET A 24 17.56 31.03 -4.65
N GLY A 25 18.48 30.41 -5.38
CA GLY A 25 18.26 30.10 -6.79
C GLY A 25 19.00 28.87 -7.23
N ALA A 26 18.43 28.16 -8.21
CA ALA A 26 19.12 27.10 -8.92
C ALA A 26 19.59 27.59 -10.30
N LEU A 27 20.69 27.04 -10.78
CA LEU A 27 21.32 27.42 -12.03
C LEU A 27 21.27 26.23 -13.00
N LEU A 28 20.59 26.41 -14.13
CA LEU A 28 20.59 25.43 -15.22
C LEU A 28 21.69 25.84 -16.22
N PHE A 29 22.72 25.02 -16.33
CA PHE A 29 23.84 25.21 -17.26
C PHE A 29 23.56 24.44 -18.54
N ASN A 30 23.38 25.15 -19.64
CA ASN A 30 23.25 24.57 -21.00
C ASN A 30 24.50 24.88 -21.81
N PRO A 31 25.35 23.88 -22.07
CA PRO A 31 26.61 24.14 -22.82
C PRO A 31 26.33 24.40 -24.28
N VAL A 32 27.01 25.40 -24.84
CA VAL A 32 26.92 25.78 -26.25
C VAL A 32 28.23 25.45 -26.95
N TYR A 33 28.11 24.79 -28.08
CA TYR A 33 29.24 24.40 -28.93
C TYR A 33 29.11 25.05 -30.31
N GLN A 34 30.22 25.55 -30.83
CA GLN A 34 30.29 26.03 -32.21
C GLN A 34 30.72 24.89 -33.15
N PRO A 35 30.11 24.76 -34.33
CA PRO A 35 30.61 23.88 -35.35
C PRO A 35 32.04 24.33 -35.73
N ALA A 36 33.01 23.43 -35.72
CA ALA A 36 34.33 23.66 -36.24
C ALA A 36 34.43 23.06 -37.66
N ASP A 37 35.35 23.59 -38.50
CA ASP A 37 35.67 22.99 -39.77
C ASP A 37 36.38 21.64 -39.57
N GLY A 38 35.59 20.59 -39.24
CA GLY A 38 36.05 19.25 -38.86
C GLY A 38 35.05 18.57 -37.95
N GLU A 39 35.33 17.32 -37.52
CA GLU A 39 34.39 16.51 -36.72
C GLU A 39 34.21 16.99 -35.26
N ASP A 40 35.08 17.85 -34.72
CA ASP A 40 35.05 18.30 -33.34
C ASP A 40 34.41 19.69 -33.17
N SER A 41 33.29 19.75 -32.50
CA SER A 41 32.67 21.01 -32.06
C SER A 41 33.45 21.65 -30.91
N THR A 42 33.74 22.96 -31.01
CA THR A 42 34.48 23.71 -29.99
C THR A 42 33.51 24.29 -28.96
N PHE A 43 33.79 24.05 -27.68
CA PHE A 43 33.02 24.66 -26.61
C PHE A 43 33.10 26.19 -26.66
N TRP A 44 31.96 26.86 -26.76
CA TRP A 44 31.86 28.30 -26.86
C TRP A 44 31.52 28.95 -25.51
N GLY A 45 30.63 28.35 -24.71
CA GLY A 45 30.18 28.88 -23.42
C GLY A 45 28.94 28.18 -22.86
N PHE A 46 28.29 28.84 -21.93
CA PHE A 46 27.04 28.39 -21.36
C PHE A 46 25.92 29.40 -21.55
N VAL A 47 24.73 28.92 -21.84
CA VAL A 47 23.48 29.63 -21.56
C VAL A 47 23.07 29.22 -20.16
N ILE A 48 23.00 30.19 -19.24
CA ILE A 48 22.65 29.94 -17.85
C ILE A 48 21.25 30.49 -17.59
N THR A 49 20.34 29.62 -17.15
CA THR A 49 19.02 30.00 -16.68
C THR A 49 19.03 30.01 -15.15
N VAL A 50 18.66 31.14 -14.56
CA VAL A 50 18.50 31.30 -13.12
C VAL A 50 17.06 30.99 -12.76
N ILE A 51 16.86 30.00 -11.90
CA ILE A 51 15.55 29.58 -11.39
C ILE A 51 15.42 30.16 -9.98
N ASP A 52 14.46 31.04 -9.76
CA ASP A 52 14.07 31.52 -8.44
C ASP A 52 13.51 30.33 -7.65
N TRP A 53 14.22 29.95 -6.58
CA TRP A 53 13.94 28.74 -5.83
C TRP A 53 12.61 28.79 -5.09
N ASP A 54 12.33 29.91 -4.43
CA ASP A 54 11.11 30.09 -3.64
C ASP A 54 9.88 30.05 -4.55
N ARG A 55 9.98 30.72 -5.69
CA ARG A 55 8.93 30.67 -6.70
C ARG A 55 8.75 29.28 -7.29
N PHE A 56 9.83 28.59 -7.59
CA PHE A 56 9.77 27.22 -8.11
C PHE A 56 9.07 26.29 -7.12
N ILE A 57 9.45 26.32 -5.83
CA ILE A 57 8.82 25.50 -4.79
C ILE A 57 7.33 25.86 -4.64
N SER A 58 6.98 27.15 -4.71
CA SER A 58 5.58 27.59 -4.60
C SER A 58 4.70 27.09 -5.76
N GLU A 59 5.26 27.02 -6.97
CA GLU A 59 4.55 26.50 -8.16
C GLU A 59 4.29 24.98 -8.09
N LEU A 60 5.05 24.24 -7.27
CA LEU A 60 4.77 22.82 -7.02
C LEU A 60 3.47 22.59 -6.22
N LYS A 61 2.91 23.66 -5.63
CA LYS A 61 1.64 23.64 -4.88
C LYS A 61 1.60 22.56 -3.80
N LEU A 62 2.72 22.41 -3.09
CA LEU A 62 2.88 21.38 -2.06
C LEU A 62 1.92 21.57 -0.87
N GLU A 63 1.35 22.75 -0.68
CA GLU A 63 0.29 23.03 0.28
C GLU A 63 -0.93 22.13 0.08
N LYS A 64 -1.25 21.74 -1.16
CA LYS A 64 -2.35 20.80 -1.45
C LYS A 64 -2.16 19.43 -0.83
N LEU A 65 -0.91 18.98 -0.68
CA LEU A 65 -0.61 17.73 0.02
C LEU A 65 -0.90 17.87 1.52
N SER A 66 -0.52 19.01 2.10
CA SER A 66 -0.83 19.31 3.51
C SER A 66 -2.33 19.43 3.76
N GLU A 67 -3.07 20.09 2.87
CA GLU A 67 -4.53 20.17 2.90
C GLU A 67 -5.20 18.81 2.78
N ALA A 68 -4.62 17.91 1.96
CA ALA A 68 -5.06 16.53 1.82
C ALA A 68 -4.58 15.62 2.98
N SER A 69 -4.04 16.19 4.05
CA SER A 69 -3.53 15.47 5.22
C SER A 69 -2.36 14.53 4.93
N PHE A 70 -1.45 14.95 4.05
CA PHE A 70 -0.19 14.27 3.82
C PHE A 70 0.98 15.05 4.38
N TYR A 71 1.95 14.32 4.93
CA TYR A 71 3.29 14.81 5.21
C TYR A 71 4.20 14.51 4.03
N TYR A 72 5.13 15.42 3.74
CA TYR A 72 6.07 15.24 2.65
C TYR A 72 7.46 15.76 3.00
N LYS A 73 8.45 15.22 2.30
CA LYS A 73 9.83 15.67 2.32
C LYS A 73 10.46 15.45 0.95
N ILE A 74 10.96 16.51 0.33
CA ILE A 74 11.75 16.46 -0.90
C ILE A 74 13.20 16.63 -0.53
N TRP A 75 14.05 15.72 -0.97
CA TRP A 75 15.46 15.75 -0.64
C TRP A 75 16.30 15.15 -1.77
N THR A 76 17.59 15.50 -1.77
CA THR A 76 18.60 14.92 -2.67
C THR A 76 19.82 14.48 -1.86
N LYS A 77 20.74 13.76 -2.49
CA LYS A 77 22.02 13.38 -1.90
C LYS A 77 23.11 14.34 -2.38
N ASP A 78 23.88 14.88 -1.44
CA ASP A 78 25.11 15.57 -1.78
C ASP A 78 26.09 14.61 -2.49
N LYS A 79 26.59 15.02 -3.66
CA LYS A 79 27.48 14.16 -4.47
C LYS A 79 28.83 13.90 -3.83
N SER A 80 29.27 14.78 -2.94
CA SER A 80 30.59 14.72 -2.31
C SER A 80 30.57 14.03 -0.96
N THR A 81 29.56 14.31 -0.15
CA THR A 81 29.44 13.81 1.24
C THR A 81 28.47 12.65 1.37
N GLY A 82 27.54 12.51 0.42
CA GLY A 82 26.43 11.54 0.47
C GLY A 82 25.35 11.93 1.49
N GLU A 83 25.45 13.11 2.11
CA GLU A 83 24.46 13.60 3.07
C GLU A 83 23.15 14.00 2.38
N HIS A 84 22.06 13.94 3.12
CA HIS A 84 20.74 14.33 2.62
C HIS A 84 20.55 15.84 2.69
N ILE A 85 20.42 16.48 1.54
CA ILE A 85 20.05 17.89 1.42
C ILE A 85 18.54 17.97 1.27
N VAL A 86 17.89 18.62 2.23
CA VAL A 86 16.43 18.81 2.21
C VAL A 86 16.10 20.03 1.36
N LEU A 87 15.25 19.82 0.36
CA LEU A 87 14.81 20.85 -0.58
C LEU A 87 13.51 21.52 -0.15
N ALA A 88 12.55 20.71 0.33
CA ALA A 88 11.28 21.16 0.88
C ALA A 88 10.69 20.10 1.82
N GLN A 89 10.00 20.49 2.86
CA GLN A 89 9.31 19.58 3.78
C GLN A 89 8.24 20.31 4.58
N ASN A 90 7.21 19.57 5.00
CA ASN A 90 6.24 20.03 6.00
C ASN A 90 6.33 19.27 7.33
N LYS A 91 7.19 18.23 7.39
CA LYS A 91 7.49 17.48 8.61
C LYS A 91 8.97 17.08 8.63
N GLU A 92 9.64 17.28 9.75
CA GLU A 92 11.07 17.04 9.88
C GLU A 92 11.45 15.56 9.75
N LYS A 93 10.69 14.67 10.42
CA LYS A 93 10.90 13.22 10.35
C LYS A 93 9.63 12.52 9.91
N LEU A 94 9.72 11.81 8.81
CA LEU A 94 8.69 10.89 8.33
C LEU A 94 8.89 9.50 8.96
N SER A 95 7.86 8.67 8.91
CA SER A 95 7.93 7.28 9.38
C SER A 95 8.84 6.44 8.47
N LYS A 96 9.22 5.24 8.94
CA LYS A 96 9.97 4.29 8.10
C LYS A 96 9.13 3.72 6.95
N ASP A 97 7.82 3.81 7.08
CA ASP A 97 6.86 3.28 6.11
C ASP A 97 6.38 4.35 5.10
N CYS A 98 7.11 5.49 5.00
CA CYS A 98 6.79 6.49 3.98
C CYS A 98 7.01 5.93 2.58
N LEU A 99 6.18 6.37 1.63
CA LEU A 99 6.37 6.07 0.22
C LEU A 99 7.43 7.02 -0.33
N THR A 100 8.50 6.47 -0.90
CA THR A 100 9.56 7.24 -1.57
C THR A 100 9.41 7.12 -3.08
N LEU A 101 9.31 8.24 -3.76
CA LEU A 101 9.33 8.34 -5.22
C LEU A 101 10.65 8.97 -5.66
N GLU A 102 11.22 8.44 -6.74
CA GLU A 102 12.44 8.97 -7.35
C GLU A 102 12.08 9.81 -8.57
N CYS A 103 12.63 11.01 -8.63
CA CYS A 103 12.49 11.92 -9.76
C CYS A 103 13.88 12.19 -10.34
N SER A 104 14.15 11.68 -11.52
CA SER A 104 15.40 11.94 -12.24
C SER A 104 15.39 13.34 -12.82
N ILE A 105 16.37 14.15 -12.43
CA ILE A 105 16.69 15.44 -13.04
C ILE A 105 18.04 15.34 -13.76
N PRO A 106 18.43 16.29 -14.59
CA PRO A 106 19.50 16.09 -15.56
C PRO A 106 20.82 15.50 -15.05
N ASN A 107 21.19 15.78 -13.83
CA ASN A 107 22.45 15.33 -13.23
C ASN A 107 22.33 14.85 -11.78
N GLU A 108 21.08 14.69 -11.29
CA GLU A 108 20.78 14.28 -9.92
C GLU A 108 19.51 13.43 -9.87
N VAL A 109 19.28 12.84 -8.71
CA VAL A 109 18.01 12.19 -8.39
C VAL A 109 17.42 12.89 -7.16
N TRP A 110 16.20 13.37 -7.28
CA TRP A 110 15.44 13.88 -6.16
C TRP A 110 14.53 12.80 -5.63
N TYR A 111 14.46 12.72 -4.34
CA TYR A 111 13.62 11.79 -3.60
C TYR A 111 12.44 12.55 -3.01
N PHE A 112 11.26 12.02 -3.23
CA PHE A 112 10.03 12.57 -2.72
C PHE A 112 9.39 11.56 -1.78
N ASP A 113 9.56 11.78 -0.48
CA ASP A 113 8.95 10.98 0.58
C ASP A 113 7.58 11.55 0.93
N ILE A 114 6.57 10.68 1.00
CA ILE A 114 5.20 11.05 1.34
C ILE A 114 4.59 10.03 2.30
N GLU A 115 3.87 10.50 3.30
CA GLU A 115 3.06 9.67 4.19
C GLU A 115 1.74 10.34 4.57
N PRO A 116 0.63 9.59 4.71
CA PRO A 116 -0.62 10.14 5.25
C PRO A 116 -0.44 10.52 6.73
N SER A 117 -1.02 11.62 7.18
CA SER A 117 -0.92 12.08 8.58
C SER A 117 -1.52 11.07 9.58
N ALA A 118 -2.53 10.29 9.14
CA ALA A 118 -3.16 9.22 9.92
C ALA A 118 -2.48 7.84 9.76
N GLY A 119 -1.37 7.76 8.99
CA GLY A 119 -0.75 6.50 8.58
C GLY A 119 -1.50 5.80 7.44
N TRP A 120 -0.88 4.79 6.83
CA TRP A 120 -1.44 4.05 5.69
C TRP A 120 -2.62 3.17 6.07
N ILE A 121 -2.66 2.69 7.33
CA ILE A 121 -3.72 1.82 7.85
C ILE A 121 -4.41 2.54 9.01
N THR A 122 -5.63 3.00 8.77
CA THR A 122 -6.43 3.66 9.80
C THR A 122 -7.04 2.65 10.79
N ILE A 123 -7.25 3.09 12.02
CA ILE A 123 -7.94 2.28 13.05
C ILE A 123 -9.30 1.76 12.55
N SER A 124 -10.01 2.56 11.77
CA SER A 124 -11.30 2.18 11.15
C SER A 124 -11.18 0.94 10.26
N TYR A 125 -10.08 0.77 9.52
CA TYR A 125 -9.82 -0.43 8.72
C TYR A 125 -9.72 -1.68 9.59
N TRP A 126 -8.99 -1.63 10.70
CA TRP A 126 -8.87 -2.74 11.64
C TRP A 126 -10.22 -3.14 12.26
N PHE A 127 -11.04 -2.17 12.64
CA PHE A 127 -12.40 -2.44 13.13
C PHE A 127 -13.25 -3.15 12.07
N SER A 128 -13.19 -2.72 10.84
CA SER A 128 -13.92 -3.35 9.73
C SER A 128 -13.48 -4.80 9.51
N VAL A 129 -12.18 -5.07 9.52
CA VAL A 129 -11.63 -6.44 9.37
C VAL A 129 -12.06 -7.35 10.53
N ILE A 130 -11.94 -6.88 11.77
CA ILE A 130 -12.33 -7.64 12.96
C ILE A 130 -13.84 -7.95 12.92
N LEU A 131 -14.67 -6.97 12.59
CA LEU A 131 -16.10 -7.16 12.47
C LEU A 131 -16.46 -8.20 11.40
N THR A 132 -15.80 -8.16 10.26
CA THR A 132 -16.01 -9.12 9.16
C THR A 132 -15.65 -10.53 9.61
N ILE A 133 -14.52 -10.72 10.28
CA ILE A 133 -14.10 -12.02 10.82
C ILE A 133 -15.12 -12.55 11.86
N LEU A 134 -15.61 -11.68 12.75
CA LEU A 134 -16.62 -12.03 13.74
C LEU A 134 -17.92 -12.52 13.09
N VAL A 135 -18.44 -11.79 12.10
CA VAL A 135 -19.65 -12.18 11.36
C VAL A 135 -19.46 -13.53 10.65
N LEU A 136 -18.32 -13.72 9.99
CA LEU A 136 -18.01 -14.95 9.29
C LEU A 136 -17.94 -16.16 10.25
N SER A 137 -17.26 -15.98 11.39
CA SER A 137 -17.17 -17.03 12.42
C SER A 137 -18.53 -17.41 13.00
N MET A 138 -19.41 -16.43 13.22
CA MET A 138 -20.76 -16.64 13.72
C MET A 138 -21.62 -17.44 12.70
N LEU A 139 -21.49 -17.12 11.40
CA LEU A 139 -22.18 -17.87 10.34
C LEU A 139 -21.73 -19.32 10.29
N ILE A 140 -20.42 -19.56 10.34
CA ILE A 140 -19.86 -20.91 10.36
C ILE A 140 -20.36 -21.69 11.59
N ALA A 141 -20.33 -21.09 12.78
CA ALA A 141 -20.84 -21.70 13.99
C ALA A 141 -22.34 -22.06 13.90
N ALA A 142 -23.15 -21.19 13.31
CA ALA A 142 -24.57 -21.44 13.07
C ALA A 142 -24.81 -22.64 12.13
N ILE A 143 -24.03 -22.75 11.06
CA ILE A 143 -24.09 -23.89 10.13
C ILE A 143 -23.74 -25.19 10.87
N PHE A 144 -22.63 -25.21 11.61
CA PHE A 144 -22.23 -26.38 12.38
C PHE A 144 -23.31 -26.78 13.40
N TYR A 145 -23.90 -25.81 14.10
CA TYR A 145 -24.99 -26.07 15.05
C TYR A 145 -26.18 -26.72 14.35
N GLN A 146 -26.59 -26.22 13.19
CA GLN A 146 -27.70 -26.81 12.42
C GLN A 146 -27.40 -28.26 11.98
N VAL A 147 -26.18 -28.51 11.47
CA VAL A 147 -25.77 -29.87 11.05
C VAL A 147 -25.78 -30.84 12.22
N ILE A 148 -25.21 -30.43 13.37
CA ILE A 148 -25.19 -31.29 14.59
C ILE A 148 -26.61 -31.53 15.09
N SER A 149 -27.45 -30.50 15.16
CA SER A 149 -28.84 -30.62 15.58
C SER A 149 -29.63 -31.56 14.71
N LYS A 150 -29.50 -31.42 13.38
CA LYS A 150 -30.16 -32.33 12.41
C LYS A 150 -29.70 -33.77 12.57
N ASN A 151 -28.40 -34.00 12.70
CA ASN A 151 -27.85 -35.35 12.88
C ASN A 151 -28.35 -36.02 14.19
N ASN A 152 -28.47 -35.24 15.27
CA ASN A 152 -29.01 -35.74 16.52
C ASN A 152 -30.50 -36.08 16.42
N GLN A 153 -31.28 -35.28 15.70
CA GLN A 153 -32.68 -35.59 15.43
C GLN A 153 -32.84 -36.88 14.61
N GLU A 154 -32.05 -37.04 13.56
CA GLU A 154 -32.07 -38.24 12.72
C GLU A 154 -31.75 -39.50 13.56
N LYS A 155 -30.77 -39.44 14.46
CA LYS A 155 -30.46 -40.56 15.37
C LYS A 155 -31.63 -40.89 16.29
N GLN A 156 -32.28 -39.88 16.90
CA GLN A 156 -33.45 -40.11 17.76
C GLN A 156 -34.62 -40.72 17.00
N TYR A 157 -34.89 -40.26 15.77
CA TYR A 157 -35.91 -40.88 14.89
C TYR A 157 -35.59 -42.34 14.57
N ALA A 158 -34.35 -42.65 14.21
CA ALA A 158 -33.91 -44.01 13.91
C ALA A 158 -34.09 -44.94 15.13
N GLU A 159 -33.72 -44.49 16.33
CA GLU A 159 -33.90 -45.25 17.57
C GLU A 159 -35.39 -45.49 17.91
N GLN A 160 -36.24 -44.48 17.73
CA GLN A 160 -37.69 -44.63 17.93
C GLN A 160 -38.30 -45.62 16.96
N LEU A 161 -37.90 -45.54 15.68
CA LEU A 161 -38.37 -46.48 14.64
C LEU A 161 -37.94 -47.91 14.96
N GLN A 162 -36.73 -48.13 15.41
CA GLN A 162 -36.20 -49.43 15.76
C GLN A 162 -36.97 -50.01 17.00
N ARG A 163 -37.21 -49.20 18.01
CA ARG A 163 -38.02 -49.63 19.16
C ARG A 163 -39.47 -50.00 18.80
N SER A 164 -40.09 -49.21 17.90
CA SER A 164 -41.45 -49.49 17.44
C SER A 164 -41.53 -50.78 16.60
N ALA A 165 -40.52 -51.02 15.76
CA ALA A 165 -40.42 -52.25 14.97
C ALA A 165 -40.20 -53.47 15.87
N GLU A 166 -39.39 -53.37 16.91
CA GLU A 166 -39.14 -54.44 17.85
C GLU A 166 -40.42 -54.78 18.68
N LEU A 167 -41.16 -53.75 19.14
CA LEU A 167 -42.44 -53.94 19.83
C LEU A 167 -43.48 -54.62 18.94
N ALA A 168 -43.57 -54.19 17.64
CA ALA A 168 -44.48 -54.83 16.68
C ALA A 168 -44.10 -56.28 16.41
N LYS A 169 -42.81 -56.59 16.31
CA LYS A 169 -42.32 -57.97 16.15
C LYS A 169 -42.67 -58.82 17.33
N ASN A 170 -42.41 -58.36 18.56
CA ASN A 170 -42.73 -59.09 19.80
C ASN A 170 -44.24 -59.33 19.95
N ALA A 171 -45.08 -58.34 19.59
CA ALA A 171 -46.53 -58.49 19.61
C ALA A 171 -47.01 -59.52 18.58
N ASN A 172 -46.40 -59.53 17.38
CA ASN A 172 -46.75 -60.53 16.37
C ASN A 172 -46.32 -61.95 16.76
N GLU A 173 -45.14 -62.10 17.35
CA GLU A 173 -44.70 -63.41 17.87
C GLU A 173 -45.60 -63.91 19.00
N ALA A 174 -46.03 -63.06 19.91
CA ALA A 174 -46.97 -63.40 20.96
C ALA A 174 -48.31 -63.81 20.41
N LYS A 175 -48.80 -63.08 19.39
CA LYS A 175 -50.06 -63.47 18.68
C LYS A 175 -49.91 -64.82 18.01
N THR A 176 -48.81 -65.09 17.35
CA THR A 176 -48.57 -66.40 16.65
C THR A 176 -48.48 -67.52 17.65
N ARG A 177 -47.82 -67.38 18.78
CA ARG A 177 -47.76 -68.36 19.86
C ARG A 177 -49.14 -68.61 20.49
N PHE A 178 -49.94 -67.57 20.69
CA PHE A 178 -51.32 -67.71 21.20
C PHE A 178 -52.19 -68.50 20.22
N LEU A 179 -52.16 -68.21 18.94
CA LEU A 179 -52.91 -68.92 17.93
C LEU A 179 -52.47 -70.40 17.79
N PHE A 180 -51.15 -70.63 17.90
CA PHE A 180 -50.65 -72.04 17.87
C PHE A 180 -51.17 -72.87 19.06
N ASN A 181 -51.13 -72.30 20.27
CA ASN A 181 -51.63 -72.99 21.47
C ASN A 181 -53.11 -73.23 21.39
N MET A 182 -53.93 -72.31 20.86
CA MET A 182 -55.38 -72.52 20.70
C MET A 182 -55.75 -73.51 19.61
N SER A 183 -54.89 -73.81 18.67
CA SER A 183 -55.19 -74.82 17.57
C SER A 183 -54.77 -76.24 17.96
N HIS A 184 -54.13 -76.42 19.10
CA HIS A 184 -53.63 -77.74 19.55
C HIS A 184 -54.50 -78.39 20.66
N ASP A 185 -55.43 -77.61 21.23
CA ASP A 185 -56.52 -78.17 22.08
C ASP A 185 -57.76 -78.44 21.26
#